data_4a0c6dbc3122daeb63eb086e54cd933c
#
_entry.id   4a0c6dbc3122daeb63eb086e54cd933c
#
_cell.length_a   1.000
_cell.length_b   1.000
_cell.length_c   1.000
_cell.angle_alpha   90.00
_cell.angle_beta   90.00
_cell.angle_gamma   90.00
#
_symmetry.space_group_name_H-M   'P 1'
#
loop_
_entity.id
_entity.type
_entity.pdbx_description
1 polymer ?
#
loop_
_entity_poly.entity_id
_entity_poly.type
_entity_poly.pdbx_seq_one_letter_code
_entity_poly.pdbx_strand_id
1 'polypeptide(L)'
;MNKRMYWAAAALAVSLMSPVVAAAGGVMHKDPYCGCCSAWAEHMQQNGVALQIRNEADMSALKARLKVPADLRSCHTAEIGGYVFEGHVPADLVKKVLKDKPKIVGLAVPGMPMGSPGMEGPSKQAYQVLSFDGQGRRSVYATR
;
A
#
# COMPACT_ATOMS: atom_id res chain seq x y z
N MET A 1 -31.35 -25.93 64.40
CA MET A 1 -30.49 -26.46 63.34
C MET A 1 -30.61 -25.51 62.14
N ASN A 2 -29.66 -24.56 61.95
CA ASN A 2 -29.72 -23.52 60.94
C ASN A 2 -28.87 -23.95 59.76
N LYS A 3 -29.50 -24.30 58.61
CA LYS A 3 -28.79 -24.54 57.35
C LYS A 3 -28.55 -23.20 56.64
N ARG A 4 -27.33 -22.70 56.66
CA ARG A 4 -26.88 -21.56 55.86
C ARG A 4 -26.60 -22.02 54.42
N MET A 5 -27.41 -21.57 53.50
CA MET A 5 -27.30 -21.81 52.08
C MET A 5 -26.32 -20.78 51.48
N TYR A 6 -25.11 -21.23 51.11
CA TYR A 6 -24.11 -20.38 50.45
C TYR A 6 -24.41 -20.33 48.95
N TRP A 7 -24.82 -19.17 48.46
CA TRP A 7 -24.92 -18.90 47.03
C TRP A 7 -23.54 -18.54 46.51
N ALA A 8 -22.92 -19.41 45.71
CA ALA A 8 -21.70 -19.13 44.97
C ALA A 8 -22.05 -18.35 43.71
N ALA A 9 -21.72 -17.07 43.68
CA ALA A 9 -21.84 -16.25 42.49
C ALA A 9 -20.64 -16.54 41.55
N ALA A 10 -20.90 -17.27 40.49
CA ALA A 10 -19.92 -17.47 39.43
C ALA A 10 -19.87 -16.21 38.54
N ALA A 11 -18.83 -15.41 38.70
CA ALA A 11 -18.54 -14.28 37.78
C ALA A 11 -18.00 -14.82 36.46
N LEU A 12 -18.80 -14.75 35.40
CA LEU A 12 -18.32 -14.99 34.01
C LEU A 12 -17.46 -13.79 33.59
N ALA A 13 -16.15 -13.99 33.52
CA ALA A 13 -15.25 -13.05 32.87
C ALA A 13 -15.40 -13.15 31.36
N VAL A 14 -16.13 -12.23 30.76
CA VAL A 14 -16.19 -12.08 29.27
C VAL A 14 -14.91 -11.40 28.84
N SER A 15 -13.96 -12.20 28.31
CA SER A 15 -12.76 -11.68 27.67
C SER A 15 -13.14 -11.02 26.34
N LEU A 16 -13.09 -9.69 26.29
CA LEU A 16 -13.22 -8.91 25.07
C LEU A 16 -11.95 -9.12 24.22
N MET A 17 -11.99 -10.08 23.32
CA MET A 17 -10.98 -10.21 22.27
C MET A 17 -11.17 -9.06 21.29
N SER A 18 -10.35 -8.01 21.40
CA SER A 18 -10.26 -6.97 20.38
C SER A 18 -9.77 -7.62 19.08
N PRO A 19 -10.45 -7.39 17.94
CA PRO A 19 -9.95 -7.88 16.65
C PRO A 19 -8.62 -7.16 16.36
N VAL A 20 -7.54 -7.91 16.24
CA VAL A 20 -6.30 -7.41 15.67
C VAL A 20 -6.58 -7.15 14.21
N VAL A 21 -6.80 -5.88 13.86
CA VAL A 21 -6.84 -5.45 12.46
C VAL A 21 -5.42 -5.67 11.92
N ALA A 22 -5.25 -6.74 11.15
CA ALA A 22 -4.01 -6.97 10.43
C ALA A 22 -3.76 -5.74 9.54
N ALA A 23 -2.68 -5.02 9.80
CA ALA A 23 -2.26 -3.93 8.91
C ALA A 23 -2.12 -4.51 7.50
N ALA A 24 -2.69 -3.83 6.50
CA ALA A 24 -2.59 -4.26 5.12
C ALA A 24 -1.09 -4.32 4.77
N GLY A 25 -0.57 -5.54 4.71
CA GLY A 25 0.81 -5.80 4.36
C GLY A 25 0.96 -5.99 2.86
N GLY A 26 2.13 -5.68 2.33
CA GLY A 26 2.46 -5.87 0.93
C GLY A 26 3.93 -6.16 0.70
N VAL A 27 4.30 -6.35 -0.56
CA VAL A 27 5.67 -6.53 -1.00
C VAL A 27 6.03 -5.40 -1.95
N MET A 28 7.13 -4.70 -1.69
CA MET A 28 7.71 -3.72 -2.60
C MET A 28 8.97 -4.30 -3.24
N HIS A 29 8.99 -4.31 -4.57
CA HIS A 29 10.14 -4.69 -5.38
C HIS A 29 10.87 -3.44 -5.87
N LYS A 30 12.17 -3.39 -5.70
CA LYS A 30 13.00 -2.24 -6.10
C LYS A 30 14.38 -2.68 -6.55
N ASP A 31 15.02 -1.82 -7.33
CA ASP A 31 16.46 -1.89 -7.56
C ASP A 31 17.20 -1.69 -6.21
N PRO A 32 18.24 -2.48 -5.89
CA PRO A 32 18.96 -2.37 -4.62
C PRO A 32 19.52 -0.96 -4.37
N TYR A 33 19.85 -0.21 -5.41
CA TYR A 33 20.45 1.13 -5.30
C TYR A 33 19.44 2.28 -5.32
N CYS A 34 18.13 2.00 -5.38
CA CYS A 34 17.09 3.02 -5.41
C CYS A 34 16.83 3.63 -4.02
N GLY A 35 17.40 4.80 -3.73
CA GLY A 35 17.22 5.50 -2.44
C GLY A 35 15.81 6.06 -2.24
N CYS A 36 15.22 6.71 -3.24
CA CYS A 36 13.87 7.27 -3.16
C CYS A 36 12.79 6.20 -2.97
N CYS A 37 13.05 4.96 -3.40
CA CYS A 37 12.17 3.83 -3.15
C CYS A 37 12.10 3.50 -1.65
N SER A 38 13.21 3.59 -0.94
CA SER A 38 13.24 3.37 0.52
C SER A 38 12.48 4.46 1.26
N ALA A 39 12.62 5.74 0.85
CA ALA A 39 11.86 6.84 1.41
C ALA A 39 10.34 6.68 1.18
N TRP A 40 9.93 6.17 0.01
CA TRP A 40 8.52 5.84 -0.23
C TRP A 40 8.03 4.71 0.69
N ALA A 41 8.84 3.68 0.92
CA ALA A 41 8.48 2.59 1.85
C ALA A 41 8.30 3.11 3.29
N GLU A 42 9.15 4.02 3.73
CA GLU A 42 9.01 4.70 5.03
C GLU A 42 7.72 5.52 5.11
N HIS A 43 7.38 6.27 4.05
CA HIS A 43 6.11 6.97 3.95
C HIS A 43 4.92 6.02 4.10
N MET A 44 4.95 4.85 3.45
CA MET A 44 3.90 3.85 3.57
C MET A 44 3.79 3.32 5.00
N GLN A 45 4.92 2.99 5.64
CA GLN A 45 4.97 2.50 7.01
C GLN A 45 4.42 3.53 8.01
N GLN A 46 4.82 4.79 7.88
CA GLN A 46 4.31 5.90 8.71
C GLN A 46 2.79 6.09 8.57
N ASN A 47 2.23 5.67 7.46
CA ASN A 47 0.79 5.70 7.18
C ASN A 47 0.06 4.38 7.47
N GLY A 48 0.71 3.44 8.17
CA GLY A 48 0.10 2.19 8.62
C GLY A 48 0.04 1.08 7.56
N VAL A 49 0.80 1.21 6.47
CA VAL A 49 0.93 0.18 5.43
C VAL A 49 2.30 -0.48 5.55
N ALA A 50 2.35 -1.68 6.15
CA ALA A 50 3.58 -2.43 6.29
C ALA A 50 4.01 -3.04 4.96
N LEU A 51 5.30 -2.92 4.61
CA LEU A 51 5.88 -3.45 3.39
C LEU A 51 7.08 -4.34 3.67
N GLN A 52 7.11 -5.50 3.03
CA GLN A 52 8.31 -6.29 2.87
C GLN A 52 9.07 -5.77 1.65
N ILE A 53 10.32 -5.35 1.83
CA ILE A 53 11.17 -4.85 0.73
C ILE A 53 11.92 -6.04 0.13
N ARG A 54 11.87 -6.16 -1.20
CA ARG A 54 12.63 -7.14 -1.98
C ARG A 54 13.44 -6.43 -3.07
N ASN A 55 14.73 -6.69 -3.07
CA ASN A 55 15.58 -6.30 -4.18
C ASN A 55 15.29 -7.22 -5.36
N GLU A 56 15.12 -6.64 -6.54
CA GLU A 56 14.78 -7.34 -7.77
C GLU A 56 15.84 -7.05 -8.84
N ALA A 57 16.41 -8.10 -9.39
CA ALA A 57 17.45 -7.97 -10.42
C ALA A 57 16.86 -7.60 -11.79
N ASP A 58 15.64 -8.05 -12.09
CA ASP A 58 14.96 -7.74 -13.35
C ASP A 58 13.59 -7.10 -13.09
N MET A 59 13.64 -5.82 -12.78
CA MET A 59 12.44 -5.00 -12.60
C MET A 59 11.57 -4.94 -13.86
N SER A 60 12.17 -5.07 -15.06
CA SER A 60 11.42 -5.00 -16.31
C SER A 60 10.52 -6.22 -16.50
N ALA A 61 11.04 -7.42 -16.26
CA ALA A 61 10.26 -8.66 -16.30
C ALA A 61 9.18 -8.69 -15.23
N LEU A 62 9.50 -8.23 -14.01
CA LEU A 62 8.53 -8.12 -12.93
C LEU A 62 7.35 -7.23 -13.32
N LYS A 63 7.62 -6.01 -13.78
CA LYS A 63 6.59 -5.03 -14.18
C LYS A 63 5.73 -5.55 -15.34
N ALA A 64 6.31 -6.25 -16.30
CA ALA A 64 5.56 -6.89 -17.38
C ALA A 64 4.63 -7.98 -16.86
N ARG A 65 5.09 -8.85 -15.96
CA ARG A 65 4.29 -9.89 -15.32
C ARG A 65 3.12 -9.29 -14.52
N LEU A 66 3.34 -8.19 -13.85
CA LEU A 66 2.33 -7.46 -13.08
C LEU A 66 1.44 -6.54 -13.93
N LYS A 67 1.58 -6.60 -15.27
CA LYS A 67 0.78 -5.84 -16.25
C LYS A 67 0.91 -4.32 -16.11
N VAL A 68 2.04 -3.83 -15.59
CA VAL A 68 2.34 -2.40 -15.56
C VAL A 68 2.62 -1.93 -16.98
N PRO A 69 1.79 -1.00 -17.54
CA PRO A 69 2.02 -0.46 -18.88
C PRO A 69 3.41 0.19 -18.99
N ALA A 70 4.08 0.00 -20.12
CA ALA A 70 5.48 0.41 -20.29
C ALA A 70 5.71 1.91 -20.05
N ASP A 71 4.78 2.74 -20.48
CA ASP A 71 4.82 4.20 -20.34
C ASP A 71 4.43 4.71 -18.95
N LEU A 72 3.89 3.83 -18.07
CA LEU A 72 3.59 4.17 -16.66
C LEU A 72 4.69 3.72 -15.71
N ARG A 73 5.71 3.01 -16.17
CA ARG A 73 6.76 2.46 -15.32
C ARG A 73 7.60 3.54 -14.64
N SER A 74 7.87 3.32 -13.37
CA SER A 74 8.69 4.18 -12.52
C SER A 74 9.79 3.35 -11.83
N CYS A 75 10.30 3.80 -10.68
CA CYS A 75 11.47 3.20 -10.04
C CYS A 75 11.18 1.90 -9.27
N HIS A 76 10.01 1.75 -8.65
CA HIS A 76 9.64 0.55 -7.88
C HIS A 76 8.20 0.13 -8.16
N THR A 77 7.88 -1.10 -7.76
CA THR A 77 6.54 -1.67 -7.89
C THR A 77 6.15 -2.35 -6.59
N ALA A 78 4.98 -2.06 -6.06
CA ALA A 78 4.47 -2.72 -4.86
C ALA A 78 3.18 -3.49 -5.15
N GLU A 79 3.08 -4.67 -4.54
CA GLU A 79 1.87 -5.49 -4.53
C GLU A 79 1.25 -5.43 -3.14
N ILE A 80 0.06 -4.84 -3.00
CA ILE A 80 -0.62 -4.64 -1.72
C ILE A 80 -2.09 -4.99 -1.88
N GLY A 81 -2.59 -5.95 -1.11
CA GLY A 81 -4.00 -6.32 -1.11
C GLY A 81 -4.55 -6.76 -2.48
N GLY A 82 -3.70 -7.34 -3.34
CA GLY A 82 -4.08 -7.78 -4.69
C GLY A 82 -4.02 -6.68 -5.76
N TYR A 83 -3.59 -5.47 -5.41
CA TYR A 83 -3.37 -4.35 -6.33
C TYR A 83 -1.89 -4.07 -6.55
N VAL A 84 -1.58 -3.48 -7.69
CA VAL A 84 -0.24 -3.05 -8.07
C VAL A 84 -0.12 -1.54 -7.92
N PHE A 85 0.91 -1.08 -7.23
CA PHE A 85 1.23 0.35 -7.07
C PHE A 85 2.60 0.61 -7.66
N GLU A 86 2.63 1.39 -8.72
CA GLU A 86 3.83 1.71 -9.49
C GLU A 86 4.34 3.10 -9.16
N GLY A 87 5.57 3.20 -8.68
CA GLY A 87 6.20 4.47 -8.31
C GLY A 87 5.61 5.10 -7.05
N HIS A 88 5.70 6.40 -6.96
CA HIS A 88 5.48 7.18 -5.73
C HIS A 88 4.00 7.49 -5.45
N VAL A 89 3.14 6.46 -5.47
CA VAL A 89 1.70 6.60 -5.19
C VAL A 89 1.50 7.01 -3.73
N PRO A 90 0.72 8.08 -3.43
CA PRO A 90 0.45 8.50 -2.06
C PRO A 90 -0.30 7.43 -1.24
N ALA A 91 0.06 7.32 0.04
CA ALA A 91 -0.50 6.30 0.94
C ALA A 91 -2.02 6.44 1.15
N ASP A 92 -2.57 7.65 1.11
CA ASP A 92 -4.01 7.89 1.19
C ASP A 92 -4.75 7.24 0.02
N LEU A 93 -4.18 7.29 -1.19
CA LEU A 93 -4.76 6.66 -2.38
C LEU A 93 -4.59 5.14 -2.35
N VAL A 94 -3.47 4.63 -1.84
CA VAL A 94 -3.30 3.19 -1.61
C VAL A 94 -4.40 2.68 -0.66
N LYS A 95 -4.58 3.34 0.49
CA LYS A 95 -5.63 2.98 1.46
C LYS A 95 -7.03 3.10 0.86
N LYS A 96 -7.27 4.12 0.04
CA LYS A 96 -8.55 4.29 -0.66
C LYS A 96 -8.84 3.12 -1.60
N VAL A 97 -7.88 2.69 -2.42
CA VAL A 97 -8.04 1.53 -3.32
C VAL A 97 -8.32 0.25 -2.52
N LEU A 98 -7.58 0.02 -1.43
CA LEU A 98 -7.78 -1.16 -0.58
C LEU A 98 -9.16 -1.19 0.07
N LYS A 99 -9.72 -0.02 0.40
CA LYS A 99 -11.06 0.13 0.97
C LYS A 99 -12.15 -0.02 -0.07
N ASP A 100 -12.04 0.70 -1.19
CA ASP A 100 -13.10 0.81 -2.21
C ASP A 100 -13.13 -0.39 -3.17
N LYS A 101 -12.02 -1.12 -3.28
CA LYS A 101 -11.84 -2.32 -4.12
C LYS A 101 -12.30 -2.13 -5.57
N PRO A 102 -11.83 -1.09 -6.27
CA PRO A 102 -12.22 -0.83 -7.65
C PRO A 102 -11.73 -1.94 -8.60
N LYS A 103 -12.38 -2.06 -9.77
CA LYS A 103 -12.01 -3.03 -10.82
C LYS A 103 -10.83 -2.50 -11.66
N ILE A 104 -9.66 -2.38 -11.07
CA ILE A 104 -8.41 -1.97 -11.71
C ILE A 104 -7.31 -2.96 -11.35
N VAL A 105 -6.22 -2.97 -12.10
CA VAL A 105 -5.00 -3.69 -11.72
C VAL A 105 -4.24 -2.88 -10.66
N GLY A 106 -4.16 -1.57 -10.83
CA GLY A 106 -3.45 -0.73 -9.88
C GLY A 106 -3.43 0.75 -10.21
N LEU A 107 -2.58 1.46 -9.46
CA LEU A 107 -2.29 2.89 -9.65
C LEU A 107 -0.82 3.09 -10.01
N ALA A 108 -0.54 4.14 -10.77
CA ALA A 108 0.81 4.52 -11.15
C ALA A 108 1.02 6.04 -11.00
N VAL A 109 2.21 6.41 -10.57
CA VAL A 109 2.78 7.76 -10.71
C VAL A 109 3.96 7.65 -11.67
N PRO A 110 3.79 7.98 -12.95
CA PRO A 110 4.88 7.91 -13.93
C PRO A 110 6.01 8.88 -13.59
N GLY A 111 7.23 8.46 -13.80
CA GLY A 111 8.40 9.26 -13.46
C GLY A 111 8.61 9.36 -11.95
N MET A 112 9.23 10.46 -11.52
CA MET A 112 9.52 10.77 -10.11
C MET A 112 9.25 12.25 -9.85
N PRO A 113 7.98 12.69 -9.87
CA PRO A 113 7.66 14.11 -9.73
C PRO A 113 8.06 14.63 -8.36
N MET A 114 8.71 15.80 -8.35
CA MET A 114 9.09 16.47 -7.10
C MET A 114 7.86 16.78 -6.26
N GLY A 115 7.92 16.46 -4.97
CA GLY A 115 6.81 16.60 -4.04
C GLY A 115 5.91 15.36 -3.93
N SER A 116 6.12 14.32 -4.75
CA SER A 116 5.51 13.01 -4.49
C SER A 116 6.17 12.35 -3.27
N PRO A 117 5.49 11.43 -2.56
CA PRO A 117 6.04 10.77 -1.37
C PRO A 117 7.39 10.08 -1.65
N GLY A 118 8.42 10.41 -0.89
CA GLY A 118 9.80 9.94 -1.12
C GLY A 118 10.60 10.79 -2.11
N MET A 119 9.97 11.85 -2.66
CA MET A 119 10.60 12.86 -3.52
C MET A 119 10.36 14.28 -2.99
N GLU A 120 10.32 14.41 -1.67
CA GLU A 120 10.16 15.69 -1.00
C GLU A 120 11.38 16.59 -1.30
N GLY A 121 11.11 17.88 -1.50
CA GLY A 121 12.14 18.86 -1.81
C GLY A 121 11.61 20.30 -1.76
N PRO A 122 12.46 21.28 -2.11
CA PRO A 122 12.13 22.70 -2.01
C PRO A 122 11.05 23.15 -3.01
N SER A 123 10.81 22.36 -4.06
CA SER A 123 9.77 22.62 -5.07
C SER A 123 8.78 21.45 -5.14
N LYS A 124 7.56 21.76 -5.56
CA LYS A 124 6.51 20.75 -5.83
C LYS A 124 6.05 20.90 -7.26
N GLN A 125 5.86 19.77 -7.91
CA GLN A 125 5.26 19.68 -9.24
C GLN A 125 3.87 19.10 -9.09
N ALA A 126 2.90 19.65 -9.81
CA ALA A 126 1.61 18.97 -9.97
C ALA A 126 1.82 17.69 -10.77
N TYR A 127 1.21 16.59 -10.30
CA TYR A 127 1.30 15.31 -10.98
C TYR A 127 -0.03 14.55 -10.95
N GLN A 128 -0.18 13.65 -11.90
CA GLN A 128 -1.34 12.78 -11.98
C GLN A 128 -1.02 11.39 -11.43
N VAL A 129 -1.96 10.83 -10.70
CA VAL A 129 -2.00 9.43 -10.35
C VAL A 129 -2.97 8.75 -11.31
N LEU A 130 -2.47 7.79 -12.06
CA LEU A 130 -3.24 7.10 -13.09
C LEU A 130 -3.65 5.72 -12.61
N SER A 131 -4.89 5.34 -12.84
CA SER A 131 -5.31 3.94 -12.73
C SER A 131 -5.06 3.21 -14.04
N PHE A 132 -4.78 1.91 -13.96
CA PHE A 132 -4.65 1.04 -15.13
C PHE A 132 -5.35 -0.31 -14.90
N ASP A 133 -5.86 -0.89 -15.97
CA ASP A 133 -6.55 -2.19 -15.95
C ASP A 133 -5.77 -3.28 -16.70
N GLY A 134 -6.32 -4.49 -16.71
CA GLY A 134 -5.69 -5.64 -17.34
C GLY A 134 -5.58 -5.58 -18.86
N GLN A 135 -6.28 -4.65 -19.50
CA GLN A 135 -6.22 -4.36 -20.94
C GLN A 135 -5.27 -3.19 -21.27
N GLY A 136 -4.60 -2.61 -20.26
CA GLY A 136 -3.71 -1.48 -20.42
C GLY A 136 -4.43 -0.13 -20.59
N ARG A 137 -5.74 -0.06 -20.37
CA ARG A 137 -6.49 1.21 -20.37
C ARG A 137 -6.14 2.00 -19.12
N ARG A 138 -6.09 3.32 -19.26
CA ARG A 138 -5.68 4.25 -18.22
C ARG A 138 -6.70 5.34 -18.04
N SER A 139 -6.82 5.83 -16.80
CA SER A 139 -7.56 7.06 -16.51
C SER A 139 -6.95 7.82 -15.35
N VAL A 140 -7.16 9.13 -15.30
CA VAL A 140 -6.73 9.95 -14.18
C VAL A 140 -7.54 9.54 -12.94
N TYR A 141 -6.86 9.04 -11.93
CA TYR A 141 -7.47 8.65 -10.67
C TYR A 141 -7.47 9.81 -9.66
N ALA A 142 -6.39 10.58 -9.63
CA ALA A 142 -6.25 11.77 -8.82
C ALA A 142 -5.20 12.72 -9.41
N THR A 143 -5.25 14.00 -9.00
CA THR A 143 -4.19 15.00 -9.21
C THR A 143 -3.67 15.46 -7.86
N ARG A 144 -2.38 15.72 -7.77
CA ARG A 144 -1.69 16.15 -6.55
C ARG A 144 -0.82 17.37 -6.84
#